data_81576eecc6e3143fd0ceec5d83acc253
#
_entry.id   81576eecc6e3143fd0ceec5d83acc253
#
_cell.length_a   1.000
_cell.length_b   1.000
_cell.length_c   1.000
_cell.angle_alpha   90.00
_cell.angle_beta   90.00
_cell.angle_gamma   90.00
#
_symmetry.space_group_name_H-M   'P 1'
#
loop_
_entity.id
_entity.type
_entity.pdbx_description
1 polymer ?
#
loop_
_entity_poly.entity_id
_entity_poly.type
_entity_poly.pdbx_seq_one_letter_code
_entity_poly.pdbx_strand_id
1 'polypeptide(L)'
;YYETENRQKGRKVAVTVSAAAFVPKPFTPFQWFGQDTIEMLERKQKLLRESTFSRKLTVNYHGAETSFLEAVFARGDRKLNAVILEAHKRGMRFDGWADCFDFDAWMQVFKDLGIDPAFYANRQRSFDEVFPWDHLDYGIKKEFLIEECKRAYASETTPNCREKCSACGAACFKGGLCVEKRC
;
A
#
# COMPACT_ATOMS: atom_id res chain seq x y z
N TYR A 1 -16.71 18.33 17.08
CA TYR A 1 -15.70 19.09 17.81
C TYR A 1 -15.95 20.60 17.77
N TYR A 2 -16.40 21.16 16.66
CA TYR A 2 -16.69 22.58 16.50
C TYR A 2 -17.91 23.07 17.28
N GLU A 3 -18.82 22.17 17.60
CA GLU A 3 -20.08 22.44 18.29
C GLU A 3 -19.99 22.16 19.79
N THR A 4 -18.84 21.70 20.28
CA THR A 4 -18.64 21.40 21.69
C THR A 4 -18.33 22.66 22.51
N GLU A 5 -18.75 22.66 23.76
CA GLU A 5 -18.60 23.77 24.74
C GLU A 5 -17.13 24.21 24.99
N ASN A 6 -16.16 23.40 24.59
CA ASN A 6 -14.73 23.62 24.77
C ASN A 6 -14.06 24.47 23.67
N ARG A 7 -14.82 25.11 22.81
CA ARG A 7 -14.29 25.97 21.76
C ARG A 7 -13.64 27.22 22.36
N GLN A 8 -12.33 27.32 22.30
CA GLN A 8 -11.63 28.56 22.66
C GLN A 8 -11.93 29.64 21.60
N LYS A 9 -12.52 30.77 22.06
CA LYS A 9 -12.77 31.95 21.20
C LYS A 9 -11.45 32.38 20.51
N GLY A 10 -11.48 32.54 19.20
CA GLY A 10 -10.33 33.04 18.42
C GLY A 10 -9.46 31.95 17.77
N ARG A 11 -9.52 30.68 18.14
CA ARG A 11 -8.79 29.61 17.46
C ARG A 11 -9.61 29.06 16.29
N LYS A 12 -9.00 29.11 15.10
CA LYS A 12 -9.54 28.45 13.91
C LYS A 12 -9.02 27.01 13.90
N VAL A 13 -9.90 26.03 13.73
CA VAL A 13 -9.50 24.64 13.48
C VAL A 13 -9.38 24.46 11.98
N ALA A 14 -8.25 23.94 11.54
CA ALA A 14 -8.04 23.41 10.20
C ALA A 14 -7.79 21.91 10.33
N VAL A 15 -8.38 21.13 9.45
CA VAL A 15 -8.18 19.67 9.38
C VAL A 15 -7.54 19.35 8.06
N THR A 16 -6.43 18.62 8.10
CA THR A 16 -5.78 18.07 6.92
C THR A 16 -6.09 16.58 6.85
N VAL A 17 -6.69 16.15 5.75
CA VAL A 17 -6.91 14.75 5.42
C VAL A 17 -5.78 14.32 4.49
N SER A 18 -5.04 13.29 4.88
CA SER A 18 -4.05 12.66 4.00
C SER A 18 -4.60 11.34 3.51
N ALA A 19 -4.83 11.24 2.20
CA ALA A 19 -5.35 10.05 1.55
C ALA A 19 -4.25 9.40 0.71
N ALA A 20 -3.72 8.27 1.16
CA ALA A 20 -2.78 7.48 0.37
C ALA A 20 -3.53 6.54 -0.59
N ALA A 21 -3.01 6.37 -1.80
CA ALA A 21 -3.46 5.29 -2.67
C ALA A 21 -3.11 3.94 -2.02
N PHE A 22 -4.03 2.98 -2.12
CA PHE A 22 -3.76 1.64 -1.62
C PHE A 22 -2.70 0.96 -2.49
N VAL A 23 -1.61 0.57 -1.85
CA VAL A 23 -0.54 -0.23 -2.46
C VAL A 23 -0.45 -1.55 -1.72
N PRO A 24 -0.78 -2.69 -2.36
CA PRO A 24 -0.64 -3.99 -1.73
C PRO A 24 0.81 -4.27 -1.37
N LYS A 25 1.08 -4.61 -0.12
CA LYS A 25 2.43 -4.86 0.38
C LYS A 25 2.64 -6.35 0.68
N PRO A 26 3.85 -6.89 0.45
CA PRO A 26 4.25 -8.21 0.93
C PRO A 26 3.96 -8.40 2.41
N PHE A 27 3.70 -9.63 2.82
CA PHE A 27 3.45 -10.03 4.21
C PHE A 27 2.27 -9.33 4.90
N THR A 28 1.30 -8.86 4.11
CA THR A 28 0.05 -8.32 4.63
C THR A 28 -1.14 -9.16 4.15
N PRO A 29 -2.28 -9.14 4.84
CA PRO A 29 -3.49 -9.84 4.40
C PRO A 29 -3.95 -9.44 3.00
N PHE A 30 -3.56 -8.26 2.52
CA PHE A 30 -3.96 -7.73 1.22
C PHE A 30 -2.91 -7.90 0.11
N GLN A 31 -1.84 -8.67 0.34
CA GLN A 31 -0.78 -8.90 -0.66
C GLN A 31 -1.27 -9.55 -1.97
N TRP A 32 -2.43 -10.21 -1.94
CA TRP A 32 -3.05 -10.84 -3.11
C TRP A 32 -3.86 -9.88 -3.98
N PHE A 33 -4.20 -8.70 -3.43
CA PHE A 33 -4.99 -7.71 -4.17
C PHE A 33 -4.18 -7.07 -5.30
N GLY A 34 -4.88 -6.62 -6.36
CA GLY A 34 -4.36 -5.66 -7.30
C GLY A 34 -4.55 -4.24 -6.79
N GLN A 35 -3.67 -3.34 -7.18
CA GLN A 35 -3.92 -1.91 -7.04
C GLN A 35 -4.95 -1.48 -8.08
N ASP A 36 -5.74 -0.45 -7.79
CA ASP A 36 -6.55 0.24 -8.81
C ASP A 36 -5.68 0.75 -9.97
N THR A 37 -6.27 0.87 -11.15
CA THR A 37 -5.59 1.54 -12.28
C THR A 37 -5.39 3.03 -12.00
N ILE A 38 -4.48 3.66 -12.73
CA ILE A 38 -4.21 5.11 -12.62
C ILE A 38 -5.51 5.90 -12.79
N GLU A 39 -6.31 5.58 -13.81
CA GLU A 39 -7.58 6.26 -14.08
C GLU A 39 -8.57 6.12 -12.92
N MET A 40 -8.60 4.94 -12.28
CA MET A 40 -9.47 4.72 -11.14
C MET A 40 -8.97 5.50 -9.91
N LEU A 41 -7.67 5.54 -9.68
CA LEU A 41 -7.07 6.34 -8.60
C LEU A 41 -7.38 7.83 -8.79
N GLU A 42 -7.19 8.37 -9.98
CA GLU A 42 -7.49 9.77 -10.32
C GLU A 42 -8.97 10.10 -10.14
N ARG A 43 -9.85 9.18 -10.57
CA ARG A 43 -11.29 9.32 -10.35
C ARG A 43 -11.64 9.39 -8.87
N LYS A 44 -11.04 8.53 -8.04
CA LYS A 44 -11.24 8.54 -6.58
C LYS A 44 -10.70 9.81 -5.93
N GLN A 45 -9.54 10.28 -6.37
CA GLN A 45 -8.94 11.54 -5.92
C GLN A 45 -9.80 12.75 -6.28
N LYS A 46 -10.35 12.76 -7.50
CA LYS A 46 -11.30 13.80 -7.94
C LYS A 46 -12.55 13.80 -7.06
N LEU A 47 -13.12 12.62 -6.79
CA LEU A 47 -14.29 12.48 -5.91
C LEU A 47 -14.02 13.04 -4.51
N LEU A 48 -12.85 12.73 -3.93
CA LEU A 48 -12.45 13.26 -2.62
C LEU A 48 -12.37 14.80 -2.62
N ARG A 49 -11.79 15.40 -3.66
CA ARG A 49 -11.73 16.87 -3.80
C ARG A 49 -13.11 17.49 -3.91
N GLU A 50 -13.96 16.91 -4.76
CA GLU A 50 -15.32 17.41 -5.01
C GLU A 50 -16.22 17.25 -3.78
N SER A 51 -15.97 16.24 -2.94
CA SER A 51 -16.70 16.02 -1.67
C SER A 51 -16.27 16.97 -0.55
N THR A 52 -15.21 17.76 -0.77
CA THR A 52 -14.64 18.62 0.28
C THR A 52 -15.12 20.06 0.09
N PHE A 53 -16.20 20.42 0.78
CA PHE A 53 -16.86 21.74 0.64
C PHE A 53 -16.38 22.80 1.65
N SER A 54 -15.49 22.47 2.58
CA SER A 54 -15.10 23.38 3.65
C SER A 54 -13.70 23.97 3.41
N ARG A 55 -13.59 25.30 3.51
CA ARG A 55 -12.27 26.00 3.51
C ARG A 55 -11.38 25.61 4.68
N LYS A 56 -11.89 24.85 5.64
CA LYS A 56 -11.17 24.37 6.82
C LYS A 56 -10.62 22.96 6.65
N LEU A 57 -10.96 22.31 5.54
CA LEU A 57 -10.49 20.99 5.17
C LEU A 57 -9.52 21.09 4.01
N THR A 58 -8.35 20.53 4.18
CA THR A 58 -7.36 20.33 3.12
C THR A 58 -7.22 18.85 2.86
N VAL A 59 -7.30 18.43 1.60
CA VAL A 59 -7.07 17.03 1.21
C VAL A 59 -5.75 16.93 0.46
N ASN A 60 -4.84 16.16 1.00
CA ASN A 60 -3.56 15.82 0.37
C ASN A 60 -3.59 14.34 -0.07
N TYR A 61 -3.02 14.05 -1.21
CA TYR A 61 -2.86 12.69 -1.73
C TYR A 61 -1.58 12.58 -2.56
N HIS A 62 -1.06 11.36 -2.67
CA HIS A 62 0.07 11.07 -3.56
C HIS A 62 -0.40 10.96 -5.01
N GLY A 63 0.48 11.29 -5.97
CA GLY A 63 0.19 11.12 -7.39
C GLY A 63 -0.17 9.67 -7.74
N ALA A 64 -1.11 9.48 -8.65
CA ALA A 64 -1.55 8.15 -9.07
C ALA A 64 -0.41 7.39 -9.75
N GLU A 65 0.37 8.06 -10.59
CA GLU A 65 1.53 7.52 -11.30
C GLU A 65 2.65 7.06 -10.35
N THR A 66 2.98 7.90 -9.36
CA THR A 66 3.97 7.54 -8.32
C THR A 66 3.52 6.33 -7.53
N SER A 67 2.22 6.28 -7.17
CA SER A 67 1.63 5.16 -6.44
C SER A 67 1.60 3.88 -7.28
N PHE A 68 1.39 4.01 -8.59
CA PHE A 68 1.44 2.89 -9.52
C PHE A 68 2.86 2.28 -9.57
N LEU A 69 3.89 3.10 -9.76
CA LEU A 69 5.26 2.62 -9.74
C LEU A 69 5.66 2.01 -8.39
N GLU A 70 5.20 2.59 -7.29
CA GLU A 70 5.39 1.98 -5.96
C GLU A 70 4.80 0.58 -5.90
N ALA A 71 3.60 0.36 -6.45
CA ALA A 71 2.99 -0.97 -6.49
C ALA A 71 3.75 -1.94 -7.39
N VAL A 72 4.26 -1.48 -8.55
CA VAL A 72 5.10 -2.29 -9.44
C VAL A 72 6.32 -2.81 -8.68
N PHE A 73 7.07 -1.93 -8.03
CA PHE A 73 8.29 -2.32 -7.32
C PHE A 73 8.02 -3.09 -6.02
N ALA A 74 6.97 -2.73 -5.27
CA ALA A 74 6.60 -3.44 -4.05
C ALA A 74 6.17 -4.89 -4.31
N ARG A 75 5.65 -5.19 -5.49
CA ARG A 75 5.13 -6.51 -5.87
C ARG A 75 5.97 -7.20 -6.95
N GLY A 76 7.09 -6.59 -7.30
CA GLY A 76 7.96 -7.01 -8.37
C GLY A 76 8.77 -8.27 -8.08
N ASP A 77 9.40 -8.77 -9.12
CA ASP A 77 10.33 -9.88 -9.07
C ASP A 77 11.73 -9.46 -9.61
N ARG A 78 12.62 -10.43 -9.75
CA ARG A 78 14.01 -10.18 -10.22
C ARG A 78 14.10 -9.58 -11.62
N LYS A 79 13.08 -9.68 -12.45
CA LYS A 79 13.07 -9.10 -13.81
C LYS A 79 13.11 -7.58 -13.75
N LEU A 80 12.55 -6.97 -12.69
CA LEU A 80 12.58 -5.52 -12.50
C LEU A 80 14.00 -4.97 -12.27
N ASN A 81 14.97 -5.81 -11.95
CA ASN A 81 16.37 -5.37 -11.89
C ASN A 81 16.87 -4.78 -13.23
N ALA A 82 16.46 -5.37 -14.35
CA ALA A 82 16.79 -4.85 -15.67
C ALA A 82 16.15 -3.46 -15.90
N VAL A 83 14.94 -3.25 -15.42
CA VAL A 83 14.21 -1.96 -15.51
C VAL A 83 14.96 -0.88 -14.71
N ILE A 84 15.33 -1.18 -13.46
CA ILE A 84 16.03 -0.24 -12.60
C ILE A 84 17.42 0.11 -13.20
N LEU A 85 18.14 -0.89 -13.69
CA LEU A 85 19.45 -0.68 -14.31
C LEU A 85 19.36 0.19 -15.55
N GLU A 86 18.37 -0.06 -16.40
CA GLU A 86 18.18 0.71 -17.63
C GLU A 86 17.71 2.16 -17.33
N ALA A 87 16.80 2.34 -16.39
CA ALA A 87 16.39 3.65 -15.91
C ALA A 87 17.59 4.46 -15.38
N HIS A 88 18.45 3.82 -14.56
CA HIS A 88 19.66 4.45 -14.05
C HIS A 88 20.63 4.86 -15.18
N LYS A 89 20.82 4.02 -16.21
CA LYS A 89 21.65 4.34 -17.38
C LYS A 89 21.12 5.54 -18.15
N ARG A 90 19.79 5.71 -18.21
CA ARG A 90 19.14 6.87 -18.83
C ARG A 90 19.18 8.13 -17.95
N GLY A 91 19.80 8.06 -16.78
CA GLY A 91 19.98 9.20 -15.89
C GLY A 91 18.80 9.47 -14.95
N MET A 92 17.81 8.59 -14.89
CA MET A 92 16.68 8.72 -14.00
C MET A 92 17.15 8.52 -12.56
N ARG A 93 16.92 9.54 -11.74
CA ARG A 93 17.38 9.59 -10.33
C ARG A 93 16.47 10.51 -9.54
N PHE A 94 16.40 10.27 -8.24
CA PHE A 94 15.68 11.13 -7.30
C PHE A 94 14.15 11.19 -7.53
N ASP A 95 13.54 10.09 -7.93
CA ASP A 95 12.11 9.99 -8.23
C ASP A 95 11.18 10.31 -7.03
N GLY A 96 11.73 10.45 -5.83
CA GLY A 96 11.01 10.98 -4.68
C GLY A 96 10.74 12.48 -4.73
N TRP A 97 11.35 13.19 -5.69
CA TRP A 97 11.17 14.62 -5.92
C TRP A 97 10.34 14.84 -7.17
N ALA A 98 9.26 15.59 -7.06
CA ALA A 98 8.29 15.76 -8.13
C ALA A 98 8.89 16.39 -9.42
N ASP A 99 9.93 17.20 -9.30
CA ASP A 99 10.66 17.81 -10.40
C ASP A 99 11.68 16.87 -11.09
N CYS A 100 11.98 15.74 -10.45
CA CYS A 100 12.86 14.70 -11.00
C CYS A 100 12.09 13.49 -11.51
N PHE A 101 10.84 13.33 -11.13
CA PHE A 101 10.01 12.18 -11.47
C PHE A 101 9.46 12.31 -12.90
N ASP A 102 9.80 11.37 -13.75
CA ASP A 102 9.33 11.28 -15.14
C ASP A 102 8.65 9.92 -15.38
N PHE A 103 7.31 9.93 -15.31
CA PHE A 103 6.52 8.72 -15.48
C PHE A 103 6.60 8.17 -16.92
N ASP A 104 6.59 9.03 -17.92
CA ASP A 104 6.66 8.61 -19.31
C ASP A 104 8.00 7.94 -19.64
N ALA A 105 9.09 8.46 -19.07
CA ALA A 105 10.40 7.84 -19.19
C ALA A 105 10.42 6.43 -18.53
N TRP A 106 9.76 6.24 -17.38
CA TRP A 106 9.61 4.92 -16.77
C TRP A 106 8.81 3.98 -17.67
N MET A 107 7.68 4.42 -18.22
CA MET A 107 6.87 3.59 -19.11
C MET A 107 7.62 3.23 -20.40
N GLN A 108 8.45 4.13 -20.91
CA GLN A 108 9.31 3.83 -22.07
C GLN A 108 10.35 2.75 -21.73
N VAL A 109 10.98 2.77 -20.55
CA VAL A 109 11.91 1.72 -20.10
C VAL A 109 11.20 0.37 -20.03
N PHE A 110 10.02 0.29 -19.44
CA PHE A 110 9.23 -0.94 -19.37
C PHE A 110 8.92 -1.49 -20.77
N LYS A 111 8.49 -0.61 -21.66
CA LYS A 111 8.17 -0.95 -23.06
C LYS A 111 9.38 -1.50 -23.81
N ASP A 112 10.52 -0.83 -23.71
CA ASP A 112 11.75 -1.23 -24.42
C ASP A 112 12.27 -2.60 -23.95
N LEU A 113 12.02 -2.95 -22.68
CA LEU A 113 12.39 -4.24 -22.10
C LEU A 113 11.28 -5.30 -22.25
N GLY A 114 10.15 -4.98 -22.86
CA GLY A 114 9.04 -5.90 -23.04
C GLY A 114 8.42 -6.37 -21.72
N ILE A 115 8.45 -5.55 -20.68
CA ILE A 115 7.90 -5.84 -19.35
C ILE A 115 6.62 -5.05 -19.17
N ASP A 116 5.52 -5.74 -18.83
CA ASP A 116 4.25 -5.10 -18.51
C ASP A 116 4.21 -4.71 -17.02
N PRO A 117 4.25 -3.41 -16.67
CA PRO A 117 4.17 -2.98 -15.29
C PRO A 117 2.80 -3.26 -14.65
N ALA A 118 1.70 -3.25 -15.43
CA ALA A 118 0.36 -3.56 -14.92
C ALA A 118 0.23 -4.99 -14.43
N PHE A 119 1.01 -5.92 -14.98
CA PHE A 119 1.09 -7.30 -14.48
C PHE A 119 1.51 -7.35 -13.00
N TYR A 120 2.38 -6.44 -12.58
CA TYR A 120 2.80 -6.36 -11.17
C TYR A 120 1.83 -5.56 -10.31
N ALA A 121 1.42 -4.38 -10.74
CA ALA A 121 0.62 -3.46 -9.95
C ALA A 121 -0.84 -3.88 -9.84
N ASN A 122 -1.51 -4.12 -10.98
CA ASN A 122 -2.98 -4.18 -11.03
C ASN A 122 -3.55 -5.60 -10.94
N ARG A 123 -2.73 -6.62 -11.17
CA ARG A 123 -3.21 -8.00 -11.19
C ARG A 123 -3.54 -8.49 -9.77
N GLN A 124 -4.74 -9.04 -9.58
CA GLN A 124 -5.07 -9.84 -8.41
C GLN A 124 -4.36 -11.20 -8.53
N ARG A 125 -3.85 -11.71 -7.42
CA ARG A 125 -3.10 -12.97 -7.33
C ARG A 125 -3.90 -14.02 -6.59
N SER A 126 -3.70 -15.30 -6.96
CA SER A 126 -4.29 -16.43 -6.26
C SER A 126 -3.58 -16.68 -4.91
N PHE A 127 -4.29 -17.28 -3.95
CA PHE A 127 -3.70 -17.75 -2.70
C PHE A 127 -2.65 -18.83 -2.90
N ASP A 128 -2.75 -19.59 -3.99
CA ASP A 128 -1.82 -20.67 -4.33
C ASP A 128 -0.58 -20.19 -5.10
N GLU A 129 -0.56 -18.92 -5.47
CA GLU A 129 0.58 -18.33 -6.18
C GLU A 129 1.80 -18.23 -5.27
N VAL A 130 2.96 -18.64 -5.80
CA VAL A 130 4.26 -18.46 -5.14
C VAL A 130 4.74 -17.04 -5.40
N PHE A 131 4.97 -16.30 -4.35
CA PHE A 131 5.43 -14.91 -4.44
C PHE A 131 6.95 -14.80 -4.44
N PRO A 132 7.51 -13.74 -5.05
CA PRO A 132 8.94 -13.49 -5.05
C PRO A 132 9.57 -13.41 -3.66
N TRP A 133 8.78 -13.11 -2.63
CA TRP A 133 9.19 -12.98 -1.23
C TRP A 133 8.86 -14.18 -0.34
N ASP A 134 8.21 -15.23 -0.86
CA ASP A 134 7.80 -16.40 -0.05
C ASP A 134 9.01 -17.19 0.52
N HIS A 135 10.21 -16.93 0.04
CA HIS A 135 11.44 -17.49 0.59
C HIS A 135 11.95 -16.78 1.85
N LEU A 136 11.35 -15.66 2.24
CA LEU A 136 11.71 -14.89 3.43
C LEU A 136 10.80 -15.30 4.59
N ASP A 137 11.41 -15.71 5.70
CA ASP A 137 10.67 -16.03 6.92
C ASP A 137 10.54 -14.78 7.80
N TYR A 138 9.32 -14.29 7.92
CA TYR A 138 8.93 -13.18 8.79
C TYR A 138 8.36 -13.63 10.13
N GLY A 139 8.28 -14.95 10.35
CA GLY A 139 7.60 -15.53 11.48
C GLY A 139 6.08 -15.50 11.40
N ILE A 140 5.50 -14.81 10.39
CA ILE A 140 4.05 -14.78 10.19
C ILE A 140 3.68 -15.86 9.17
N LYS A 141 2.76 -16.73 9.55
CA LYS A 141 2.31 -17.84 8.71
C LYS A 141 1.48 -17.34 7.53
N LYS A 142 1.71 -17.89 6.32
CA LYS A 142 0.94 -17.56 5.12
C LYS A 142 -0.55 -17.87 5.29
N GLU A 143 -0.86 -18.99 5.95
CA GLU A 143 -2.22 -19.42 6.25
C GLU A 143 -2.96 -18.41 7.12
N PHE A 144 -2.27 -17.83 8.10
CA PHE A 144 -2.84 -16.74 8.91
C PHE A 144 -3.20 -15.52 8.06
N LEU A 145 -2.31 -15.09 7.17
CA LEU A 145 -2.57 -13.96 6.27
C LEU A 145 -3.76 -14.24 5.33
N ILE A 146 -3.91 -15.48 4.85
CA ILE A 146 -5.05 -15.90 4.03
C ILE A 146 -6.35 -15.80 4.82
N GLU A 147 -6.38 -16.32 6.05
CA GLU A 147 -7.57 -16.24 6.90
C GLU A 147 -7.93 -14.79 7.26
N GLU A 148 -6.95 -13.94 7.54
CA GLU A 148 -7.18 -12.51 7.75
C GLU A 148 -7.72 -11.81 6.50
N CYS A 149 -7.25 -12.21 5.32
CA CYS A 149 -7.78 -11.72 4.05
C CYS A 149 -9.26 -12.11 3.87
N LYS A 150 -9.62 -13.37 4.16
CA LYS A 150 -11.01 -13.85 4.10
C LYS A 150 -11.91 -13.13 5.11
N ARG A 151 -11.44 -12.93 6.34
CA ARG A 151 -12.15 -12.16 7.37
C ARG A 151 -12.38 -10.72 6.95
N ALA A 152 -11.38 -10.08 6.35
CA ALA A 152 -11.53 -8.73 5.83
C ALA A 152 -12.65 -8.64 4.78
N TYR A 153 -12.77 -9.63 3.88
CA TYR A 153 -13.91 -9.70 2.95
C TYR A 153 -15.26 -9.88 3.65
N ALA A 154 -15.27 -10.62 4.76
CA ALA A 154 -16.47 -10.82 5.58
C ALA A 154 -16.75 -9.62 6.52
N SER A 155 -15.93 -8.56 6.49
CA SER A 155 -15.99 -7.43 7.43
C SER A 155 -15.84 -7.86 8.90
N GLU A 156 -15.08 -8.92 9.14
CA GLU A 156 -14.78 -9.42 10.48
C GLU A 156 -13.44 -8.86 10.96
N THR A 157 -13.31 -8.66 12.26
CA THR A 157 -12.08 -8.19 12.90
C THR A 157 -11.46 -9.26 13.78
N THR A 158 -10.13 -9.33 13.77
CA THR A 158 -9.38 -10.21 14.66
C THR A 158 -9.06 -9.48 15.97
N PRO A 159 -9.29 -10.12 17.14
CA PRO A 159 -8.93 -9.53 18.43
C PRO A 159 -7.44 -9.19 18.48
N ASN A 160 -7.11 -8.15 19.26
CA ASN A 160 -5.70 -7.80 19.46
C ASN A 160 -4.99 -8.83 20.37
N CYS A 161 -3.65 -8.88 20.28
CA CYS A 161 -2.84 -9.86 21.01
C CYS A 161 -2.93 -9.78 22.54
N ARG A 162 -3.50 -8.71 23.10
CA ARG A 162 -3.73 -8.57 24.55
C ARG A 162 -5.03 -9.24 24.99
N GLU A 163 -5.95 -9.46 24.08
CA GLU A 163 -7.24 -10.12 24.33
C GLU A 163 -7.15 -11.61 24.04
N LYS A 164 -6.60 -11.97 22.88
CA LYS A 164 -6.52 -13.36 22.44
C LYS A 164 -5.35 -13.58 21.49
N CYS A 165 -4.67 -14.72 21.62
CA CYS A 165 -3.70 -15.14 20.61
C CYS A 165 -4.39 -15.60 19.34
N SER A 166 -4.01 -15.03 18.20
CA SER A 166 -4.53 -15.37 16.87
C SER A 166 -3.66 -16.40 16.14
N ALA A 167 -2.68 -16.98 16.81
CA ALA A 167 -1.75 -17.99 16.27
C ALA A 167 -1.04 -17.56 14.97
N CYS A 168 -0.76 -16.26 14.82
CA CYS A 168 -0.16 -15.68 13.63
C CYS A 168 1.27 -16.17 13.32
N GLY A 169 1.97 -16.70 14.34
CA GLY A 169 3.37 -17.14 14.23
C GLY A 169 4.39 -16.12 14.70
N ALA A 170 4.05 -14.84 14.86
CA ALA A 170 5.01 -13.78 15.22
C ALA A 170 5.76 -14.00 16.55
N ALA A 171 5.19 -14.78 17.47
CA ALA A 171 5.82 -15.09 18.75
C ALA A 171 6.95 -16.15 18.66
N CYS A 172 7.17 -16.77 17.49
CA CYS A 172 8.23 -17.78 17.30
C CYS A 172 9.65 -17.22 17.55
N PHE A 173 9.86 -15.91 17.41
CA PHE A 173 11.15 -15.24 17.65
C PHE A 173 11.39 -14.81 19.10
N LYS A 174 10.63 -15.33 20.06
CA LYS A 174 10.79 -15.04 21.51
C LYS A 174 10.70 -13.54 21.82
N GLY A 175 9.53 -13.05 21.92
CA GLY A 175 9.23 -11.68 22.31
C GLY A 175 7.93 -11.25 21.67
N GLY A 176 6.90 -11.20 22.42
CA GLY A 176 5.60 -10.78 21.91
C GLY A 176 4.67 -10.42 23.06
N LEU A 177 3.68 -9.63 22.73
CA LEU A 177 2.59 -9.25 23.64
C LEU A 177 1.51 -10.33 23.74
N CYS A 178 1.77 -11.54 23.24
CA CYS A 178 0.79 -12.62 23.27
C CYS A 178 0.51 -13.03 24.72
N VAL A 179 -0.72 -12.83 25.17
CA VAL A 179 -1.17 -13.13 26.53
C VAL A 179 -1.13 -14.65 26.81
N GLU A 180 -1.36 -15.43 25.78
CA GLU A 180 -1.24 -16.88 25.81
C GLU A 180 0.14 -17.28 25.26
N LYS A 181 1.03 -17.79 26.12
CA LYS A 181 2.37 -18.29 25.75
C LYS A 181 2.35 -19.50 24.77
N ARG A 182 1.29 -19.64 23.98
CA ARG A 182 1.05 -20.75 23.06
C ARG A 182 0.89 -20.20 21.64
N CYS A 183 1.97 -19.76 21.03
CA CYS A 183 2.03 -19.55 19.59
C CYS A 183 3.04 -20.51 18.97
#